data_2e01231d5aa6e352af4eafd73c918d44
#
_entry.id   2e01231d5aa6e352af4eafd73c918d44
#
_cell.length_a   1.000
_cell.length_b   1.000
_cell.length_c   1.000
_cell.angle_alpha   90.00
_cell.angle_beta   90.00
_cell.angle_gamma   90.00
#
_symmetry.space_group_name_H-M   'P 1'
#
loop_
_entity.id
_entity.type
_entity.pdbx_description
1 polymer ?
#
loop_
_entity_poly.entity_id
_entity_poly.type
_entity_poly.pdbx_seq_one_letter_code
_entity_poly.pdbx_strand_id
1 'polypeptide(L)'
;MLSVPLVLLSTFSCLCIAATEEVRANVGESSPVLHFGNLSYYVSDDAVTTWDCSSFVRGSSRTLTSFITEETNITAKVLSKLLDKYVEDDVWTPAFLETVALKALSDAILTLDGYDWLLSHKVEHLLLSNGLQTHAYLSNNLTIVPDVSLDGLQAGPYIVSNNGSHITTHEVYRLFEDKYQAFTQGIIPVSGSNGIFDGKTKLSQFAWGTEPWKWNDFKYPWNPRGDGWLEVAFSSSGSGAAIAGYDWIDFAMGSDTGGSVRMPAALGGSYGIRPTHNAMDLTGALPLSHLFDTAGIFARDPVLFSQISQKWYADSSVPIAKVPKAFPKKLLYPVDYLPLKNAKAQEVFDSFISTLENDLGMKTEKINVTAILQKSDNPYINTVAMTESLFSTSLIWDSWRDLGKDLVARWNATYPNAGFPPFDPETRNGYINHGTVNQSAYDEVIKHKKEFATFAKKNILRLSKKTCSESIMILESSASGLPSYREEFLNHEEVVEPSTSLTTPLGSADWHSHRSSRL
;
A
#
# COMPACT_ATOMS: atom_id res chain seq x y z
N MET A 1 -23.19 -45.08 13.53
CA MET A 1 -22.41 -45.54 14.70
C MET A 1 -21.05 -45.96 14.19
N LEU A 2 -20.05 -45.22 14.51
CA LEU A 2 -18.68 -45.57 14.89
C LEU A 2 -17.84 -44.30 14.73
N SER A 3 -17.65 -43.63 15.85
CA SER A 3 -16.77 -42.51 16.05
C SER A 3 -15.31 -43.02 16.12
N VAL A 4 -14.43 -42.46 15.33
CA VAL A 4 -12.99 -42.65 15.46
C VAL A 4 -12.41 -41.32 15.98
N PRO A 5 -11.72 -41.29 17.10
CA PRO A 5 -11.07 -40.09 17.60
C PRO A 5 -9.80 -39.80 16.79
N LEU A 6 -9.71 -38.59 16.26
CA LEU A 6 -8.50 -38.04 15.63
C LEU A 6 -7.52 -37.69 16.75
N VAL A 7 -6.48 -38.49 16.91
CA VAL A 7 -5.34 -38.18 17.78
C VAL A 7 -4.43 -37.20 17.00
N LEU A 8 -4.43 -35.94 17.40
CA LEU A 8 -3.41 -34.98 16.96
C LEU A 8 -2.09 -35.32 17.66
N LEU A 9 -1.20 -35.97 16.94
CA LEU A 9 0.21 -36.01 17.30
C LEU A 9 0.85 -34.67 16.92
N SER A 10 1.08 -33.84 17.93
CA SER A 10 1.97 -32.67 17.79
C SER A 10 3.42 -33.21 17.75
N THR A 11 3.95 -33.38 16.55
CA THR A 11 5.39 -33.53 16.37
C THR A 11 6.05 -32.16 16.49
N PHE A 12 6.55 -31.84 17.67
CA PHE A 12 7.57 -30.80 17.82
C PHE A 12 8.81 -31.26 17.03
N SER A 13 8.94 -30.76 15.81
CA SER A 13 10.21 -30.85 15.08
C SER A 13 11.18 -29.87 15.75
N CYS A 14 12.11 -30.44 16.49
CA CYS A 14 13.29 -29.72 16.97
C CYS A 14 14.07 -29.23 15.75
N LEU A 15 13.89 -28.00 15.33
CA LEU A 15 14.74 -27.38 14.32
C LEU A 15 16.13 -27.24 14.92
N CYS A 16 17.07 -28.04 14.44
CA CYS A 16 18.50 -27.81 14.64
C CYS A 16 18.81 -26.43 14.02
N ILE A 17 19.06 -25.45 14.86
CA ILE A 17 19.58 -24.15 14.42
C ILE A 17 20.99 -24.41 13.93
N ALA A 18 21.18 -24.37 12.61
CA ALA A 18 22.50 -24.36 12.01
C ALA A 18 23.22 -23.08 12.47
N ALA A 19 24.50 -23.24 12.78
CA ALA A 19 25.38 -22.13 13.14
C ALA A 19 25.24 -20.96 12.14
N THR A 20 25.19 -19.75 12.67
CA THR A 20 25.18 -18.51 11.91
C THR A 20 26.41 -18.44 11.00
N GLU A 21 26.26 -18.76 9.73
CA GLU A 21 27.24 -18.33 8.73
C GLU A 21 27.03 -16.84 8.49
N GLU A 22 27.97 -16.06 8.99
CA GLU A 22 28.11 -14.64 8.68
C GLU A 22 28.47 -14.48 7.19
N VAL A 23 27.48 -14.32 6.33
CA VAL A 23 27.74 -13.92 4.95
C VAL A 23 27.90 -12.40 4.93
N ARG A 24 29.14 -11.95 5.03
CA ARG A 24 29.49 -10.52 4.81
C ARG A 24 29.27 -10.19 3.34
N ALA A 25 28.19 -9.53 3.00
CA ALA A 25 28.12 -8.80 1.75
C ALA A 25 29.02 -7.57 1.89
N ASN A 26 30.06 -7.47 1.07
CA ASN A 26 30.83 -6.24 0.88
C ASN A 26 29.93 -5.23 0.17
N VAL A 27 29.15 -4.50 0.92
CA VAL A 27 28.51 -3.28 0.46
C VAL A 27 29.43 -2.13 0.90
N GLY A 28 29.75 -1.24 -0.01
CA GLY A 28 30.63 -0.11 0.26
C GLY A 28 30.21 0.69 1.50
N GLU A 29 31.11 1.41 2.09
CA GLU A 29 31.20 1.98 3.43
C GLU A 29 29.98 2.73 4.02
N SER A 30 28.74 2.61 3.51
CA SER A 30 27.66 3.51 3.93
C SER A 30 26.35 2.87 4.41
N SER A 31 26.16 1.55 4.38
CA SER A 31 24.99 0.95 5.08
C SER A 31 25.11 -0.57 5.16
N PRO A 32 25.29 -1.15 6.33
CA PRO A 32 25.41 -2.60 6.46
C PRO A 32 24.07 -3.30 6.22
N VAL A 33 24.04 -4.18 5.24
CA VAL A 33 22.99 -5.18 5.10
C VAL A 33 23.46 -6.45 5.78
N LEU A 34 22.67 -6.96 6.72
CA LEU A 34 22.94 -8.20 7.41
C LEU A 34 22.03 -9.31 6.88
N HIS A 35 22.54 -10.54 6.90
CA HIS A 35 21.79 -11.72 6.48
C HIS A 35 21.74 -12.73 7.62
N PHE A 36 20.52 -13.19 7.96
CA PHE A 36 20.29 -14.30 8.89
C PHE A 36 19.52 -15.39 8.16
N GLY A 37 20.22 -16.43 7.74
CA GLY A 37 19.66 -17.46 6.86
C GLY A 37 19.26 -16.87 5.51
N ASN A 38 17.97 -16.98 5.17
CA ASN A 38 17.38 -16.41 3.94
C ASN A 38 16.75 -15.02 4.12
N LEU A 39 16.91 -14.43 5.30
CA LEU A 39 16.37 -13.09 5.60
C LEU A 39 17.47 -12.04 5.53
N SER A 40 17.13 -10.88 4.98
CA SER A 40 18.03 -9.73 4.85
C SER A 40 17.50 -8.56 5.66
N TYR A 41 18.41 -7.82 6.28
CA TYR A 41 18.08 -6.70 7.15
C TYR A 41 18.94 -5.48 6.83
N TYR A 42 18.32 -4.31 6.82
CA TYR A 42 19.02 -3.03 6.86
C TYR A 42 19.21 -2.61 8.32
N VAL A 43 20.40 -2.17 8.66
CA VAL A 43 20.74 -1.63 9.99
C VAL A 43 20.81 -0.11 9.88
N SER A 44 20.05 0.59 10.71
CA SER A 44 20.09 2.06 10.75
C SER A 44 21.45 2.56 11.20
N ASP A 45 21.94 3.61 10.56
CA ASP A 45 23.16 4.30 11.00
C ASP A 45 22.93 5.11 12.29
N ASP A 46 21.66 5.44 12.59
CA ASP A 46 21.30 6.19 13.79
C ASP A 46 21.38 5.30 15.04
N ALA A 47 22.13 5.77 16.03
CA ALA A 47 22.20 5.10 17.32
C ALA A 47 20.91 5.35 18.12
N VAL A 48 20.29 4.27 18.60
CA VAL A 48 19.13 4.34 19.52
C VAL A 48 19.62 4.68 20.94
N THR A 49 20.66 3.98 21.40
CA THR A 49 21.30 4.23 22.68
C THR A 49 22.75 3.73 22.67
N THR A 50 23.57 4.29 23.55
CA THR A 50 24.99 3.93 23.68
C THR A 50 25.33 3.76 25.14
N TRP A 51 26.06 2.69 25.48
CA TRP A 51 26.49 2.36 26.84
C TRP A 51 27.99 2.20 26.91
N ASP A 52 28.56 2.57 28.07
CA ASP A 52 29.92 2.19 28.41
C ASP A 52 29.96 0.74 28.86
N CYS A 53 30.67 -0.10 28.17
CA CYS A 53 30.83 -1.49 28.54
C CYS A 53 32.19 -2.05 28.08
N SER A 54 33.02 -2.42 29.03
CA SER A 54 34.34 -3.03 28.79
C SER A 54 34.31 -4.55 28.68
N SER A 55 33.17 -5.19 28.99
CA SER A 55 33.03 -6.66 29.08
C SER A 55 32.55 -7.34 27.79
N PHE A 56 32.17 -6.59 26.79
CA PHE A 56 31.79 -7.12 25.49
C PHE A 56 33.01 -7.29 24.57
N VAL A 57 33.08 -8.40 23.85
CA VAL A 57 34.18 -8.70 22.92
C VAL A 57 34.21 -7.70 21.77
N ARG A 58 35.38 -7.11 21.49
CA ARG A 58 35.58 -6.15 20.40
C ARG A 58 35.24 -6.73 19.02
N GLY A 59 34.55 -5.96 18.19
CA GLY A 59 34.62 -6.10 16.73
C GLY A 59 33.55 -6.96 16.07
N SER A 60 32.49 -7.40 16.76
CA SER A 60 31.35 -8.08 16.14
C SER A 60 30.04 -7.30 16.34
N SER A 61 29.31 -7.10 15.28
CA SER A 61 27.89 -6.76 15.40
C SER A 61 27.14 -8.00 15.91
N ARG A 62 26.28 -7.82 16.91
CA ARG A 62 25.47 -8.88 17.51
C ARG A 62 24.01 -8.53 17.44
N THR A 63 23.20 -9.56 17.45
CA THR A 63 21.76 -9.42 17.56
C THR A 63 21.33 -9.21 19.00
N LEU A 64 20.25 -8.45 19.21
CA LEU A 64 19.68 -8.17 20.52
C LEU A 64 18.17 -8.18 20.49
N THR A 65 17.54 -8.81 21.47
CA THR A 65 16.12 -8.65 21.78
C THR A 65 15.97 -7.88 23.09
N SER A 66 15.24 -6.76 23.05
CA SER A 66 14.93 -5.98 24.25
C SER A 66 13.57 -6.40 24.81
N PHE A 67 13.56 -6.98 26.00
CA PHE A 67 12.36 -7.27 26.78
C PHE A 67 12.11 -6.19 27.83
N ILE A 68 10.88 -5.71 27.90
CA ILE A 68 10.43 -4.73 28.92
C ILE A 68 9.30 -5.36 29.72
N THR A 69 9.40 -5.30 31.06
CA THR A 69 8.42 -5.90 31.95
C THR A 69 8.14 -5.05 33.20
N GLU A 70 6.91 -5.11 33.72
CA GLU A 70 6.50 -4.57 35.00
C GLU A 70 6.56 -5.64 36.11
N GLU A 71 6.83 -6.91 35.75
CA GLU A 71 6.86 -8.01 36.70
C GLU A 71 8.11 -7.93 37.57
N THR A 72 7.93 -8.07 38.88
CA THR A 72 9.03 -8.04 39.86
C THR A 72 9.74 -9.39 40.02
N ASN A 73 9.10 -10.49 39.63
CA ASN A 73 9.70 -11.83 39.58
C ASN A 73 9.72 -12.32 38.13
N ILE A 74 10.87 -12.28 37.50
CA ILE A 74 11.03 -12.63 36.10
C ILE A 74 11.32 -14.13 35.99
N THR A 75 10.24 -14.88 35.79
CA THR A 75 10.26 -16.35 35.67
C THR A 75 10.33 -16.78 34.21
N ALA A 76 10.57 -18.08 33.97
CA ALA A 76 10.47 -18.67 32.63
C ALA A 76 9.12 -18.37 31.95
N LYS A 77 8.04 -18.39 32.71
CA LYS A 77 6.69 -18.06 32.21
C LYS A 77 6.57 -16.60 31.76
N VAL A 78 7.19 -15.68 32.49
CA VAL A 78 7.22 -14.25 32.12
C VAL A 78 8.00 -14.06 30.82
N LEU A 79 9.18 -14.66 30.72
CA LEU A 79 10.03 -14.58 29.52
C LEU A 79 9.35 -15.22 28.30
N SER A 80 8.70 -16.37 28.45
CA SER A 80 7.91 -16.98 27.37
C SER A 80 6.80 -16.05 26.88
N LYS A 81 6.04 -15.44 27.81
CA LYS A 81 4.98 -14.48 27.46
C LYS A 81 5.51 -13.22 26.75
N LEU A 82 6.71 -12.77 27.10
CA LEU A 82 7.37 -11.65 26.42
C LEU A 82 7.81 -12.09 25.02
N LEU A 83 8.36 -13.29 24.88
CA LEU A 83 8.77 -13.85 23.59
C LEU A 83 7.57 -14.07 22.66
N ASP A 84 6.43 -14.54 23.15
CA ASP A 84 5.21 -14.76 22.36
C ASP A 84 4.77 -13.50 21.59
N LYS A 85 5.09 -12.30 22.09
CA LYS A 85 4.80 -11.03 21.38
C LYS A 85 5.65 -10.84 20.12
N TYR A 86 6.79 -11.52 20.02
CA TYR A 86 7.70 -11.42 18.87
C TYR A 86 7.50 -12.53 17.85
N VAL A 87 6.77 -13.59 18.19
CA VAL A 87 6.53 -14.71 17.27
C VAL A 87 5.75 -14.29 16.03
N GLU A 88 4.89 -13.27 16.18
CA GLU A 88 4.11 -12.69 15.08
C GLU A 88 4.79 -11.46 14.44
N ASP A 89 5.94 -11.03 14.95
CA ASP A 89 6.72 -9.91 14.41
C ASP A 89 7.50 -10.38 13.17
N ASP A 90 7.30 -9.71 12.05
CA ASP A 90 7.91 -10.08 10.77
C ASP A 90 9.40 -9.68 10.67
N VAL A 91 9.89 -8.84 11.58
CA VAL A 91 11.31 -8.46 11.69
C VAL A 91 12.07 -9.46 12.57
N TRP A 92 11.46 -9.87 13.67
CA TRP A 92 12.12 -10.71 14.67
C TRP A 92 12.30 -12.15 14.20
N THR A 93 13.44 -12.76 14.56
CA THR A 93 13.70 -14.22 14.44
C THR A 93 14.43 -14.72 15.66
N PRO A 94 14.47 -16.04 15.92
CA PRO A 94 15.26 -16.61 17.04
C PRO A 94 16.74 -16.21 17.05
N ALA A 95 17.31 -15.81 15.91
CA ALA A 95 18.68 -15.29 15.85
C ALA A 95 18.88 -14.02 16.68
N PHE A 96 17.82 -13.26 16.95
CA PHE A 96 17.89 -12.06 17.80
C PHE A 96 17.99 -12.36 19.29
N LEU A 97 17.95 -13.62 19.72
CA LEU A 97 18.15 -14.02 21.11
C LEU A 97 19.63 -14.19 21.52
N GLU A 98 20.61 -13.97 20.63
CA GLU A 98 22.03 -14.03 21.00
C GLU A 98 22.34 -13.12 22.20
N THR A 99 21.78 -11.91 22.18
CA THR A 99 21.80 -11.00 23.33
C THR A 99 20.38 -10.67 23.77
N VAL A 100 20.11 -10.68 25.05
CA VAL A 100 18.86 -10.23 25.65
C VAL A 100 19.13 -9.01 26.52
N ALA A 101 18.43 -7.90 26.25
CA ALA A 101 18.34 -6.77 27.17
C ALA A 101 17.04 -6.87 27.96
N LEU A 102 17.15 -7.03 29.27
CA LEU A 102 16.02 -7.21 30.16
C LEU A 102 15.82 -5.95 31.00
N LYS A 103 14.79 -5.17 30.67
CA LYS A 103 14.44 -3.93 31.34
C LYS A 103 13.23 -4.15 32.24
N ALA A 104 13.44 -4.02 33.55
CA ALA A 104 12.36 -3.96 34.54
C ALA A 104 12.00 -2.49 34.81
N LEU A 105 10.70 -2.18 34.92
CA LEU A 105 10.22 -0.82 35.21
C LEU A 105 10.23 -0.50 36.72
N SER A 106 10.53 -1.50 37.55
CA SER A 106 10.74 -1.40 39.02
C SER A 106 11.80 -2.40 39.44
N ASP A 107 12.21 -2.35 40.72
CA ASP A 107 13.10 -3.37 41.27
C ASP A 107 12.54 -4.78 41.04
N ALA A 108 13.35 -5.65 40.46
CA ALA A 108 12.94 -6.97 40.05
C ALA A 108 14.05 -8.01 40.25
N ILE A 109 13.67 -9.28 40.26
CA ILE A 109 14.58 -10.42 40.39
C ILE A 109 14.36 -11.39 39.23
N LEU A 110 15.42 -11.70 38.50
CA LEU A 110 15.45 -12.84 37.60
C LEU A 110 15.58 -14.13 38.40
N THR A 111 14.54 -14.93 38.33
CA THR A 111 14.47 -16.21 39.06
C THR A 111 15.36 -17.30 38.42
N LEU A 112 15.62 -18.39 39.16
CA LEU A 112 16.46 -19.46 38.63
C LEU A 112 15.84 -20.12 37.38
N ASP A 113 14.54 -20.37 37.38
CA ASP A 113 13.84 -20.90 36.20
C ASP A 113 13.83 -19.94 35.02
N GLY A 114 13.79 -18.62 35.26
CA GLY A 114 13.97 -17.60 34.23
C GLY A 114 15.38 -17.62 33.63
N TYR A 115 16.39 -17.82 34.48
CA TYR A 115 17.77 -17.99 34.05
C TYR A 115 17.96 -19.24 33.20
N ASP A 116 17.42 -20.40 33.66
CA ASP A 116 17.45 -21.66 32.92
C ASP A 116 16.74 -21.53 31.56
N TRP A 117 15.66 -20.74 31.48
CA TRP A 117 14.99 -20.43 30.25
C TRP A 117 15.92 -19.73 29.26
N LEU A 118 16.69 -18.72 29.69
CA LEU A 118 17.66 -17.99 28.84
C LEU A 118 18.73 -18.97 28.31
N LEU A 119 19.27 -19.82 29.15
CA LEU A 119 20.24 -20.85 28.73
C LEU A 119 19.66 -21.82 27.71
N SER A 120 18.42 -22.27 27.92
CA SER A 120 17.73 -23.19 26.99
C SER A 120 17.49 -22.57 25.63
N HIS A 121 17.35 -21.26 25.56
CA HIS A 121 17.20 -20.47 24.33
C HIS A 121 18.54 -20.00 23.74
N LYS A 122 19.67 -20.48 24.28
CA LYS A 122 21.02 -20.19 23.79
C LYS A 122 21.39 -18.70 23.82
N VAL A 123 20.87 -17.99 24.81
CA VAL A 123 21.28 -16.60 25.05
C VAL A 123 22.74 -16.60 25.52
N GLU A 124 23.59 -15.85 24.84
CA GLU A 124 25.02 -15.75 25.18
C GLU A 124 25.31 -14.55 26.07
N HIS A 125 24.54 -13.48 25.93
CA HIS A 125 24.72 -12.22 26.66
C HIS A 125 23.41 -11.73 27.24
N LEU A 126 23.44 -11.31 28.50
CA LEU A 126 22.28 -10.77 29.21
C LEU A 126 22.64 -9.40 29.79
N LEU A 127 21.94 -8.35 29.31
CA LEU A 127 22.05 -7.00 29.84
C LEU A 127 20.88 -6.76 30.81
N LEU A 128 21.18 -6.44 32.06
CA LEU A 128 20.17 -6.20 33.09
C LEU A 128 20.07 -4.71 33.38
N SER A 129 18.83 -4.16 33.37
CA SER A 129 18.59 -2.78 33.78
C SER A 129 18.96 -2.55 35.24
N ASN A 130 19.21 -1.28 35.59
CA ASN A 130 19.41 -0.86 36.97
C ASN A 130 18.25 -1.38 37.87
N GLY A 131 18.58 -1.88 39.05
CA GLY A 131 17.61 -2.44 40.00
C GLY A 131 17.12 -3.86 39.71
N LEU A 132 17.57 -4.48 38.60
CA LEU A 132 17.26 -5.88 38.31
C LEU A 132 18.37 -6.78 38.81
N GLN A 133 18.04 -7.65 39.75
CA GLN A 133 18.97 -8.58 40.39
C GLN A 133 18.82 -10.01 39.83
N THR A 134 19.87 -10.81 39.97
CA THR A 134 19.83 -12.23 39.67
C THR A 134 20.56 -13.04 40.76
N HIS A 135 20.01 -14.21 41.08
CA HIS A 135 20.67 -15.14 42.01
C HIS A 135 21.62 -16.12 41.30
N ALA A 136 21.69 -16.10 40.00
CA ALA A 136 22.47 -17.06 39.20
C ALA A 136 23.83 -16.46 38.82
N TYR A 137 24.85 -16.82 39.58
CA TYR A 137 26.22 -16.26 39.38
C TYR A 137 27.20 -17.22 38.69
N LEU A 138 26.81 -18.39 38.29
CA LEU A 138 27.80 -19.41 37.92
C LEU A 138 27.41 -20.29 36.73
N SER A 139 27.28 -19.70 35.55
CA SER A 139 27.37 -20.49 34.31
C SER A 139 28.43 -19.89 33.39
N ASN A 140 29.36 -20.69 32.92
CA ASN A 140 30.39 -20.27 31.97
C ASN A 140 29.84 -19.95 30.56
N ASN A 141 28.54 -20.12 30.36
CA ASN A 141 27.89 -20.01 29.03
C ASN A 141 26.99 -18.78 28.84
N LEU A 142 26.77 -17.97 29.88
CA LEU A 142 25.96 -16.74 29.78
C LEU A 142 26.74 -15.59 30.43
N THR A 143 27.11 -14.61 29.63
CA THR A 143 27.74 -13.40 30.10
C THR A 143 26.69 -12.43 30.61
N ILE A 144 26.72 -12.10 31.90
CA ILE A 144 25.76 -11.15 32.50
C ILE A 144 26.44 -9.81 32.70
N VAL A 145 25.80 -8.74 32.21
CA VAL A 145 26.20 -7.36 32.41
C VAL A 145 25.11 -6.67 33.24
N PRO A 146 25.33 -6.49 34.55
CA PRO A 146 24.36 -5.82 35.43
C PRO A 146 24.44 -4.29 35.29
N ASP A 147 23.44 -3.64 35.85
CA ASP A 147 23.36 -2.19 36.04
C ASP A 147 23.56 -1.38 34.74
N VAL A 148 23.01 -1.88 33.62
CA VAL A 148 23.03 -1.17 32.34
C VAL A 148 21.89 -0.16 32.30
N SER A 149 22.21 1.12 31.95
CA SER A 149 21.16 2.09 31.66
C SER A 149 20.52 1.75 30.31
N LEU A 150 19.37 1.08 30.34
CA LEU A 150 18.57 0.76 29.15
C LEU A 150 17.57 1.87 28.81
N ASP A 151 17.87 3.12 29.21
CA ASP A 151 17.03 4.27 28.91
C ASP A 151 16.99 4.55 27.41
N GLY A 152 15.79 4.88 26.90
CA GLY A 152 15.58 5.06 25.46
C GLY A 152 15.36 3.76 24.68
N LEU A 153 15.81 2.59 25.16
CA LEU A 153 15.58 1.33 24.49
C LEU A 153 14.12 0.89 24.67
N GLN A 154 13.43 0.73 23.56
CA GLN A 154 12.08 0.17 23.50
C GLN A 154 12.12 -1.36 23.40
N ALA A 155 10.97 -2.02 23.56
CA ALA A 155 10.84 -3.44 23.26
C ALA A 155 10.98 -3.65 21.74
N GLY A 156 11.87 -4.56 21.32
CA GLY A 156 12.11 -4.83 19.89
C GLY A 156 13.40 -5.60 19.62
N PRO A 157 13.60 -6.02 18.36
CA PRO A 157 14.86 -6.51 17.86
C PRO A 157 15.81 -5.36 17.51
N TYR A 158 17.10 -5.51 17.79
CA TYR A 158 18.15 -4.53 17.50
C TYR A 158 19.44 -5.22 17.03
N ILE A 159 20.30 -4.43 16.40
CA ILE A 159 21.70 -4.80 16.22
C ILE A 159 22.55 -3.99 17.19
N VAL A 160 23.51 -4.68 17.79
CA VAL A 160 24.48 -4.09 18.71
C VAL A 160 25.84 -4.04 18.03
N SER A 161 26.45 -2.87 17.98
CA SER A 161 27.84 -2.69 17.57
C SER A 161 28.71 -2.36 18.77
N ASN A 162 29.98 -2.82 18.76
CA ASN A 162 30.92 -2.57 19.83
C ASN A 162 32.26 -2.03 19.28
N ASN A 163 32.60 -0.79 19.65
CA ASN A 163 33.87 -0.16 19.28
C ASN A 163 35.00 -0.40 20.29
N GLY A 164 34.75 -1.24 21.31
CA GLY A 164 35.71 -1.58 22.37
C GLY A 164 35.61 -0.75 23.64
N SER A 165 34.89 0.36 23.62
CA SER A 165 34.65 1.22 24.79
C SER A 165 33.13 1.38 25.01
N HIS A 166 32.38 1.40 23.94
CA HIS A 166 30.94 1.66 23.96
C HIS A 166 30.23 0.61 23.15
N ILE A 167 29.07 0.23 23.63
CA ILE A 167 28.07 -0.59 22.90
C ILE A 167 27.02 0.37 22.38
N THR A 168 26.73 0.30 21.11
CA THR A 168 25.70 1.09 20.45
C THR A 168 24.62 0.18 19.87
N THR A 169 23.36 0.47 20.12
CA THR A 169 22.23 -0.23 19.51
C THR A 169 21.70 0.54 18.33
N HIS A 170 21.32 -0.20 17.31
CA HIS A 170 20.78 0.30 16.06
C HIS A 170 19.44 -0.38 15.76
N GLU A 171 18.48 0.36 15.28
CA GLU A 171 17.25 -0.22 14.73
C GLU A 171 17.57 -1.10 13.53
N VAL A 172 16.80 -2.15 13.40
CA VAL A 172 16.94 -3.11 12.31
C VAL A 172 15.63 -3.24 11.55
N TYR A 173 15.72 -3.27 10.24
CA TYR A 173 14.55 -3.31 9.34
C TYR A 173 14.70 -4.49 8.39
N ARG A 174 13.68 -5.32 8.31
CA ARG A 174 13.67 -6.44 7.38
C ARG A 174 13.57 -5.94 5.95
N LEU A 175 14.43 -6.47 5.09
CA LEU A 175 14.39 -6.21 3.65
C LEU A 175 13.56 -7.31 2.97
N PHE A 176 12.57 -6.90 2.20
CA PHE A 176 11.72 -7.79 1.43
C PHE A 176 12.09 -7.72 -0.05
N GLU A 177 12.04 -8.87 -0.73
CA GLU A 177 12.29 -8.93 -2.16
C GLU A 177 11.11 -8.33 -2.94
N ASP A 178 11.40 -7.44 -3.88
CA ASP A 178 10.41 -6.87 -4.80
C ASP A 178 10.24 -7.76 -6.06
N LYS A 179 9.78 -9.00 -5.88
CA LYS A 179 9.65 -9.98 -6.96
C LYS A 179 8.64 -9.57 -8.04
N TYR A 180 7.67 -8.72 -7.71
CA TYR A 180 6.69 -8.18 -8.66
C TYR A 180 7.11 -6.85 -9.26
N GLN A 181 8.28 -6.35 -8.87
CA GLN A 181 8.84 -5.08 -9.33
C GLN A 181 7.87 -3.91 -9.15
N ALA A 182 7.20 -3.86 -8.01
CA ALA A 182 6.19 -2.86 -7.69
C ALA A 182 6.77 -1.49 -7.32
N PHE A 183 8.04 -1.43 -6.92
CA PHE A 183 8.69 -0.23 -6.39
C PHE A 183 9.70 0.38 -7.37
N THR A 184 9.85 1.70 -7.32
CA THR A 184 10.94 2.44 -8.00
C THR A 184 12.19 2.51 -7.15
N GLN A 185 12.02 2.48 -5.84
CA GLN A 185 13.10 2.53 -4.85
C GLN A 185 12.77 1.56 -3.73
N GLY A 186 13.82 0.94 -3.14
CA GLY A 186 13.70 0.18 -1.91
C GLY A 186 13.09 1.06 -0.80
N ILE A 187 12.37 0.44 0.10
CA ILE A 187 11.85 1.10 1.28
C ILE A 187 13.02 1.29 2.24
N ILE A 188 13.37 2.53 2.52
CA ILE A 188 14.33 2.88 3.56
C ILE A 188 13.55 3.62 4.64
N PRO A 189 13.61 3.17 5.91
CA PRO A 189 12.94 3.86 6.99
C PRO A 189 13.47 5.29 7.12
N VAL A 190 12.56 6.23 7.33
CA VAL A 190 12.93 7.61 7.64
C VAL A 190 13.28 7.69 9.13
N SER A 191 14.46 8.16 9.44
CA SER A 191 14.91 8.39 10.82
C SER A 191 13.86 9.15 11.63
N GLY A 192 13.54 8.65 12.82
CA GLY A 192 12.52 9.23 13.71
C GLY A 192 11.07 8.97 13.32
N SER A 193 10.80 8.20 12.28
CA SER A 193 9.45 7.76 11.94
C SER A 193 9.10 6.49 12.74
N ASN A 194 8.24 6.57 13.69
CA ASN A 194 7.77 5.45 14.53
C ASN A 194 7.19 4.28 13.71
N GLY A 195 8.02 3.63 12.88
CA GLY A 195 7.64 2.49 12.06
C GLY A 195 6.81 2.80 10.81
N ILE A 196 6.72 4.05 10.37
CA ILE A 196 6.10 4.37 9.07
C ILE A 196 7.15 4.21 7.98
N PHE A 197 6.99 3.19 7.16
CA PHE A 197 7.82 2.95 5.98
C PHE A 197 7.23 3.70 4.79
N ASP A 198 8.04 4.54 4.16
CA ASP A 198 7.67 5.24 2.93
C ASP A 198 8.40 4.61 1.74
N GLY A 199 7.66 3.87 0.93
CA GLY A 199 8.16 3.25 -0.30
C GLY A 199 7.52 3.87 -1.51
N LYS A 200 8.33 4.22 -2.52
CA LYS A 200 7.80 4.74 -3.79
C LYS A 200 7.43 3.60 -4.72
N THR A 201 6.14 3.39 -4.89
CA THR A 201 5.60 2.47 -5.88
C THR A 201 5.73 3.04 -7.30
N LYS A 202 5.83 2.15 -8.28
CA LYS A 202 5.85 2.55 -9.69
C LYS A 202 4.50 3.08 -10.13
N LEU A 203 4.54 4.09 -11.00
CA LEU A 203 3.39 4.58 -11.73
C LEU A 203 3.79 4.86 -13.17
N SER A 204 2.84 4.86 -14.09
CA SER A 204 3.10 5.31 -15.46
C SER A 204 3.50 6.78 -15.44
N GLN A 205 4.37 7.16 -16.36
CA GLN A 205 5.06 8.45 -16.35
C GLN A 205 4.07 9.63 -16.22
N PHE A 206 4.22 10.41 -15.14
CA PHE A 206 3.36 11.56 -14.79
C PHE A 206 1.85 11.25 -14.76
N ALA A 207 1.49 10.02 -14.42
CA ALA A 207 0.12 9.51 -14.36
C ALA A 207 -0.62 9.46 -15.73
N TRP A 208 0.06 9.69 -16.84
CA TRP A 208 -0.49 9.38 -18.15
C TRP A 208 -0.68 7.86 -18.29
N GLY A 209 -1.84 7.43 -18.72
CA GLY A 209 -2.14 6.01 -18.88
C GLY A 209 -1.34 5.43 -20.06
N THR A 210 -0.23 4.77 -19.77
CA THR A 210 0.66 4.19 -20.77
C THR A 210 0.65 2.67 -20.64
N GLU A 211 0.41 1.98 -21.73
CA GLU A 211 0.39 0.53 -21.80
C GLU A 211 1.74 -0.07 -21.37
N PRO A 212 1.73 -1.27 -20.79
CA PRO A 212 2.89 -1.91 -20.18
C PRO A 212 4.13 -1.96 -21.09
N TRP A 213 3.95 -2.28 -22.36
CA TRP A 213 5.02 -2.43 -23.36
C TRP A 213 5.59 -1.11 -23.89
N LYS A 214 5.01 0.01 -23.49
CA LYS A 214 5.42 1.35 -23.91
C LYS A 214 6.19 2.13 -22.83
N TRP A 215 6.48 1.52 -21.68
CA TRP A 215 7.28 2.15 -20.65
C TRP A 215 8.76 2.18 -21.06
N ASN A 216 9.38 3.35 -21.04
CA ASN A 216 10.75 3.55 -21.47
C ASN A 216 11.79 3.32 -20.37
N ASP A 217 11.62 3.96 -19.20
CA ASP A 217 12.66 4.02 -18.18
C ASP A 217 12.53 2.93 -17.11
N PHE A 218 11.33 2.51 -16.80
CA PHE A 218 11.06 1.49 -15.80
C PHE A 218 10.37 0.28 -16.41
N LYS A 219 10.68 -0.89 -15.87
CA LYS A 219 9.89 -2.07 -16.19
C LYS A 219 8.54 -1.99 -15.54
N TYR A 220 7.51 -2.31 -16.27
CA TYR A 220 6.15 -2.42 -15.78
C TYR A 220 6.06 -3.53 -14.71
N PRO A 221 5.33 -3.32 -13.60
CA PRO A 221 5.20 -4.33 -12.55
C PRO A 221 4.45 -5.58 -13.03
N TRP A 222 4.68 -6.70 -12.35
CA TRP A 222 3.97 -7.94 -12.60
C TRP A 222 2.68 -8.01 -11.81
N ASN A 223 1.60 -8.48 -12.43
CA ASN A 223 0.38 -8.81 -11.72
C ASN A 223 0.57 -10.16 -11.01
N PRO A 224 0.43 -10.25 -9.68
CA PRO A 224 0.54 -11.51 -8.94
C PRO A 224 -0.67 -12.43 -9.15
N ARG A 225 -1.70 -11.98 -9.86
CA ARG A 225 -2.93 -12.73 -10.14
C ARG A 225 -2.87 -13.43 -11.49
N GLY A 226 -3.76 -14.41 -11.67
CA GLY A 226 -3.87 -15.15 -12.91
C GLY A 226 -2.60 -15.96 -13.21
N ASP A 227 -2.18 -15.90 -14.45
CA ASP A 227 -1.01 -16.62 -14.98
C ASP A 227 0.33 -15.87 -14.79
N GLY A 228 0.32 -14.70 -14.17
CA GLY A 228 1.49 -13.83 -13.98
C GLY A 228 1.80 -12.94 -15.19
N TRP A 229 1.09 -13.08 -16.32
CA TRP A 229 1.26 -12.26 -17.52
C TRP A 229 0.25 -11.13 -17.65
N LEU A 230 -0.78 -11.14 -16.78
CA LEU A 230 -1.78 -10.10 -16.79
C LEU A 230 -1.16 -8.74 -16.42
N GLU A 231 -1.68 -7.69 -17.02
CA GLU A 231 -1.35 -6.33 -16.60
C GLU A 231 -1.99 -6.01 -15.24
N VAL A 232 -1.46 -4.99 -14.59
CA VAL A 232 -2.04 -4.45 -13.33
C VAL A 232 -2.97 -3.27 -13.62
N ALA A 233 -3.05 -2.83 -14.88
CA ALA A 233 -3.58 -1.53 -15.30
C ALA A 233 -2.71 -0.34 -14.83
N PHE A 234 -3.15 0.88 -15.08
CA PHE A 234 -2.43 2.12 -14.85
C PHE A 234 -3.38 3.21 -14.28
N SER A 235 -2.82 4.28 -13.75
CA SER A 235 -1.41 4.69 -13.67
C SER A 235 -0.73 4.20 -12.38
N SER A 236 -1.46 3.90 -11.29
CA SER A 236 -0.90 3.45 -9.99
C SER A 236 -0.57 1.95 -10.01
N SER A 237 0.12 1.50 -11.06
CA SER A 237 0.42 0.09 -11.32
C SER A 237 1.19 -0.58 -10.20
N GLY A 238 2.24 0.08 -9.68
CA GLY A 238 3.03 -0.46 -8.58
C GLY A 238 2.25 -0.59 -7.27
N SER A 239 1.37 0.36 -6.96
CA SER A 239 0.51 0.29 -5.77
C SER A 239 -0.47 -0.88 -5.87
N GLY A 240 -1.08 -1.08 -7.04
CA GLY A 240 -1.96 -2.23 -7.30
C GLY A 240 -1.22 -3.56 -7.19
N ALA A 241 -0.03 -3.67 -7.83
CA ALA A 241 0.81 -4.87 -7.76
C ALA A 241 1.28 -5.18 -6.33
N ALA A 242 1.70 -4.15 -5.59
CA ALA A 242 2.17 -4.28 -4.21
C ALA A 242 1.09 -4.85 -3.29
N ILE A 243 -0.11 -4.26 -3.31
CA ILE A 243 -1.24 -4.75 -2.50
C ILE A 243 -1.71 -6.13 -2.93
N ALA A 244 -1.66 -6.43 -4.23
CA ALA A 244 -2.06 -7.73 -4.72
C ALA A 244 -1.06 -8.86 -4.39
N GLY A 245 0.24 -8.51 -4.27
CA GLY A 245 1.34 -9.46 -4.23
C GLY A 245 2.06 -9.62 -2.90
N TYR A 246 2.06 -8.59 -2.06
CA TYR A 246 2.82 -8.59 -0.80
C TYR A 246 1.90 -8.53 0.41
N ASP A 247 1.92 -9.57 1.22
CA ASP A 247 1.12 -9.69 2.44
C ASP A 247 1.63 -8.81 3.59
N TRP A 248 2.90 -8.39 3.53
CA TRP A 248 3.52 -7.48 4.49
C TRP A 248 3.15 -6.00 4.28
N ILE A 249 2.44 -5.65 3.19
CA ILE A 249 1.94 -4.28 2.96
C ILE A 249 0.47 -4.21 3.37
N ASP A 250 0.15 -3.35 4.31
CA ASP A 250 -1.21 -3.17 4.80
C ASP A 250 -2.08 -2.38 3.82
N PHE A 251 -1.54 -1.27 3.31
CA PHE A 251 -2.22 -0.40 2.36
C PHE A 251 -1.22 0.29 1.43
N ALA A 252 -1.70 0.79 0.33
CA ALA A 252 -0.93 1.64 -0.57
C ALA A 252 -1.76 2.85 -0.99
N MET A 253 -1.06 3.90 -1.43
CA MET A 253 -1.67 5.10 -1.98
C MET A 253 -1.49 5.15 -3.49
N GLY A 254 -2.37 5.86 -4.16
CA GLY A 254 -2.25 6.19 -5.56
C GLY A 254 -3.00 7.44 -5.91
N SER A 255 -2.84 7.93 -7.13
CA SER A 255 -3.66 9.00 -7.66
C SER A 255 -4.68 8.43 -8.65
N ASP A 256 -5.86 9.05 -8.70
CA ASP A 256 -6.90 8.68 -9.65
C ASP A 256 -7.45 9.93 -10.32
N THR A 257 -7.13 10.07 -11.59
CA THR A 257 -7.65 11.12 -12.47
C THR A 257 -8.77 10.57 -13.36
N GLY A 258 -8.55 9.41 -13.98
CA GLY A 258 -9.48 8.76 -14.90
C GLY A 258 -9.75 7.28 -14.63
N GLY A 259 -9.30 6.74 -13.49
CA GLY A 259 -9.40 5.30 -13.16
C GLY A 259 -8.15 4.75 -12.49
N SER A 260 -7.13 5.57 -12.29
CA SER A 260 -5.76 5.14 -11.97
C SER A 260 -5.55 4.50 -10.59
N VAL A 261 -6.53 4.50 -9.69
CA VAL A 261 -6.63 3.66 -8.49
C VAL A 261 -7.61 2.52 -8.72
N ARG A 262 -8.77 2.82 -9.29
CA ARG A 262 -9.87 1.88 -9.47
C ARG A 262 -9.50 0.71 -10.38
N MET A 263 -8.88 0.98 -11.53
CA MET A 263 -8.47 -0.06 -12.48
C MET A 263 -7.40 -1.00 -11.90
N PRO A 264 -6.27 -0.50 -11.34
CA PRO A 264 -5.30 -1.35 -10.68
C PRO A 264 -5.88 -2.14 -9.50
N ALA A 265 -6.80 -1.58 -8.74
CA ALA A 265 -7.49 -2.31 -7.67
C ALA A 265 -8.33 -3.45 -8.22
N ALA A 266 -9.09 -3.22 -9.30
CA ALA A 266 -9.92 -4.22 -9.94
C ALA A 266 -9.09 -5.37 -10.51
N LEU A 267 -8.05 -5.09 -11.29
CA LEU A 267 -7.18 -6.12 -11.90
C LEU A 267 -6.28 -6.83 -10.88
N GLY A 268 -5.91 -6.13 -9.80
CA GLY A 268 -5.16 -6.71 -8.68
C GLY A 268 -6.02 -7.48 -7.68
N GLY A 269 -7.36 -7.43 -7.79
CA GLY A 269 -8.26 -8.08 -6.84
C GLY A 269 -8.17 -7.51 -5.43
N SER A 270 -8.11 -6.19 -5.31
CA SER A 270 -8.06 -5.45 -4.05
C SER A 270 -9.18 -4.41 -3.97
N TYR A 271 -9.35 -3.82 -2.79
CA TYR A 271 -10.23 -2.66 -2.63
C TYR A 271 -9.48 -1.39 -3.02
N GLY A 272 -10.13 -0.52 -3.78
CA GLY A 272 -9.61 0.78 -4.15
C GLY A 272 -10.70 1.84 -4.10
N ILE A 273 -10.37 3.06 -3.70
CA ILE A 273 -11.31 4.18 -3.68
C ILE A 273 -10.77 5.37 -4.48
N ARG A 274 -11.62 5.90 -5.34
CA ARG A 274 -11.55 7.26 -5.81
C ARG A 274 -12.48 8.11 -4.94
N PRO A 275 -11.96 9.01 -4.08
CA PRO A 275 -12.81 9.85 -3.25
C PRO A 275 -13.48 10.95 -4.09
N THR A 276 -14.38 11.69 -3.45
CA THR A 276 -14.90 12.92 -4.02
C THR A 276 -13.75 13.89 -4.35
N HIS A 277 -13.80 14.52 -5.51
CA HIS A 277 -12.81 15.52 -5.92
C HIS A 277 -12.67 16.61 -4.84
N ASN A 278 -11.44 17.03 -4.56
CA ASN A 278 -11.05 17.93 -3.45
C ASN A 278 -11.27 17.35 -2.05
N ALA A 279 -11.45 16.03 -1.90
CA ALA A 279 -11.48 15.41 -0.56
C ALA A 279 -10.16 15.52 0.18
N MET A 280 -9.06 15.69 -0.55
CA MET A 280 -7.73 15.92 0.00
C MET A 280 -7.06 17.14 -0.63
N ASP A 281 -6.20 17.79 0.12
CA ASP A 281 -5.23 18.75 -0.39
C ASP A 281 -4.14 18.01 -1.15
N LEU A 282 -3.96 18.33 -2.42
CA LEU A 282 -2.93 17.78 -3.30
C LEU A 282 -1.75 18.73 -3.49
N THR A 283 -1.58 19.71 -2.61
CA THR A 283 -0.41 20.60 -2.63
C THR A 283 0.89 19.81 -2.56
N GLY A 284 1.78 20.04 -3.52
CA GLY A 284 3.05 19.29 -3.65
C GLY A 284 2.97 18.03 -4.51
N ALA A 285 1.78 17.59 -4.91
CA ALA A 285 1.63 16.55 -5.92
C ALA A 285 1.82 17.11 -7.33
N LEU A 286 2.48 16.36 -8.22
CA LEU A 286 2.56 16.72 -9.63
C LEU A 286 1.21 16.49 -10.28
N PRO A 287 0.58 17.53 -10.89
CA PRO A 287 -0.76 17.39 -11.43
C PRO A 287 -0.77 16.72 -12.80
N LEU A 288 -1.75 15.85 -13.02
CA LEU A 288 -2.20 15.49 -14.35
C LEU A 288 -3.38 16.39 -14.76
N SER A 289 -4.33 16.59 -13.85
CA SER A 289 -5.43 17.55 -14.03
C SER A 289 -5.93 18.09 -12.71
N HIS A 290 -5.87 19.39 -12.50
CA HIS A 290 -6.46 20.04 -11.31
C HIS A 290 -7.97 19.85 -11.19
N LEU A 291 -8.63 19.52 -12.28
CA LEU A 291 -10.08 19.33 -12.29
C LEU A 291 -10.50 17.90 -11.88
N PHE A 292 -9.60 16.93 -12.02
CA PHE A 292 -9.97 15.52 -11.88
C PHE A 292 -9.10 14.73 -10.92
N ASP A 293 -7.90 15.18 -10.57
CA ASP A 293 -6.99 14.46 -9.70
C ASP A 293 -7.57 14.24 -8.30
N THR A 294 -7.37 13.06 -7.79
CA THR A 294 -7.69 12.67 -6.41
C THR A 294 -6.60 11.75 -5.87
N ALA A 295 -6.40 11.74 -4.56
CA ALA A 295 -5.59 10.72 -3.92
C ALA A 295 -6.49 9.61 -3.38
N GLY A 296 -6.19 8.38 -3.76
CA GLY A 296 -6.93 7.20 -3.38
C GLY A 296 -6.10 6.19 -2.60
N ILE A 297 -6.74 5.17 -2.05
CA ILE A 297 -6.16 4.15 -1.19
C ILE A 297 -6.48 2.78 -1.75
N PHE A 298 -5.52 1.85 -1.58
CA PHE A 298 -5.67 0.42 -1.85
C PHE A 298 -5.51 -0.36 -0.54
N ALA A 299 -6.29 -1.41 -0.35
CA ALA A 299 -6.06 -2.43 0.68
C ALA A 299 -6.68 -3.78 0.29
N ARG A 300 -6.19 -4.88 0.90
CA ARG A 300 -6.76 -6.22 0.69
C ARG A 300 -7.93 -6.52 1.60
N ASP A 301 -7.87 -6.04 2.83
CA ASP A 301 -8.90 -6.29 3.85
C ASP A 301 -9.92 -5.16 3.88
N PRO A 302 -11.24 -5.42 3.81
CA PRO A 302 -12.25 -4.38 3.77
C PRO A 302 -12.41 -3.61 5.09
N VAL A 303 -12.07 -4.23 6.22
CA VAL A 303 -12.16 -3.57 7.53
C VAL A 303 -11.01 -2.58 7.66
N LEU A 304 -9.79 -3.01 7.36
CA LEU A 304 -8.61 -2.16 7.33
C LEU A 304 -8.78 -1.02 6.32
N PHE A 305 -9.27 -1.33 5.11
CA PHE A 305 -9.59 -0.35 4.08
C PHE A 305 -10.52 0.76 4.59
N SER A 306 -11.59 0.36 5.30
CA SER A 306 -12.54 1.30 5.90
C SER A 306 -11.88 2.17 6.99
N GLN A 307 -11.09 1.56 7.87
CA GLN A 307 -10.40 2.26 8.97
C GLN A 307 -9.39 3.28 8.45
N ILE A 308 -8.56 2.89 7.47
CA ILE A 308 -7.58 3.78 6.86
C ILE A 308 -8.28 4.90 6.11
N SER A 309 -9.31 4.58 5.31
CA SER A 309 -10.06 5.61 4.57
C SER A 309 -10.68 6.65 5.52
N GLN A 310 -11.23 6.22 6.66
CA GLN A 310 -11.80 7.15 7.64
C GLN A 310 -10.74 8.08 8.24
N LYS A 311 -9.55 7.56 8.54
CA LYS A 311 -8.44 8.38 9.08
C LYS A 311 -7.84 9.28 8.01
N TRP A 312 -7.63 8.74 6.81
CA TRP A 312 -6.99 9.44 5.69
C TRP A 312 -7.79 10.66 5.22
N TYR A 313 -9.13 10.52 5.19
CA TYR A 313 -10.02 11.61 4.78
C TYR A 313 -10.64 12.37 5.97
N ALA A 314 -10.14 12.20 7.20
CA ALA A 314 -10.72 12.84 8.39
C ALA A 314 -10.73 14.38 8.31
N ASP A 315 -9.65 14.96 7.78
CA ASP A 315 -9.47 16.41 7.62
C ASP A 315 -9.87 16.91 6.24
N SER A 316 -10.76 16.16 5.56
CA SER A 316 -11.24 16.52 4.23
C SER A 316 -11.88 17.90 4.21
N SER A 317 -11.51 18.72 3.20
CA SER A 317 -12.16 20.01 2.90
C SER A 317 -13.61 19.84 2.40
N VAL A 318 -13.93 18.64 1.89
CA VAL A 318 -15.31 18.25 1.56
C VAL A 318 -15.97 17.74 2.83
N PRO A 319 -17.10 18.33 3.27
CA PRO A 319 -17.77 17.84 4.47
C PRO A 319 -18.08 16.36 4.34
N ILE A 320 -17.41 15.55 5.15
CA ILE A 320 -17.76 14.14 5.30
C ILE A 320 -19.12 14.15 5.99
N ALA A 321 -20.17 13.82 5.24
CA ALA A 321 -21.49 13.65 5.83
C ALA A 321 -21.34 12.64 6.98
N LYS A 322 -21.96 12.94 8.13
CA LYS A 322 -22.05 11.96 9.22
C LYS A 322 -22.46 10.64 8.60
N VAL A 323 -21.71 9.56 8.93
CA VAL A 323 -21.98 8.23 8.39
C VAL A 323 -23.47 7.98 8.38
N PRO A 324 -24.09 7.80 7.22
CA PRO A 324 -25.54 7.63 7.15
C PRO A 324 -25.94 6.40 7.93
N LYS A 325 -27.03 6.48 8.67
CA LYS A 325 -27.55 5.37 9.47
C LYS A 325 -28.21 4.27 8.63
N ALA A 326 -28.32 4.47 7.33
CA ALA A 326 -28.95 3.53 6.41
C ALA A 326 -28.34 3.61 5.03
N PHE A 327 -28.34 2.50 4.32
CA PHE A 327 -27.96 2.45 2.91
C PHE A 327 -29.05 3.03 2.01
N PRO A 328 -28.69 3.56 0.82
CA PRO A 328 -29.65 3.87 -0.23
C PRO A 328 -30.53 2.66 -0.54
N LYS A 329 -31.76 2.91 -0.97
CA LYS A 329 -32.72 1.84 -1.27
C LYS A 329 -32.80 1.49 -2.77
N LYS A 330 -32.09 2.22 -3.60
CA LYS A 330 -32.05 1.99 -5.05
C LYS A 330 -30.67 1.58 -5.50
N LEU A 331 -30.61 0.54 -6.33
CA LEU A 331 -29.44 0.12 -7.08
C LEU A 331 -29.67 0.42 -8.55
N LEU A 332 -28.92 1.37 -9.11
CA LEU A 332 -29.04 1.71 -10.53
C LEU A 332 -28.26 0.69 -11.37
N TYR A 333 -28.95 0.09 -12.32
CA TYR A 333 -28.41 -0.87 -13.28
C TYR A 333 -28.43 -0.25 -14.68
N PRO A 334 -27.30 0.27 -15.18
CA PRO A 334 -27.24 0.93 -16.49
C PRO A 334 -27.27 -0.10 -17.63
N VAL A 335 -28.37 -0.17 -18.35
CA VAL A 335 -28.61 -1.16 -19.42
C VAL A 335 -27.80 -0.92 -20.69
N ASP A 336 -27.19 0.23 -20.82
CA ASP A 336 -26.26 0.58 -21.90
C ASP A 336 -24.82 0.11 -21.62
N TYR A 337 -24.52 -0.33 -20.39
CA TYR A 337 -23.24 -0.90 -19.99
C TYR A 337 -23.36 -2.38 -19.52
N LEU A 338 -24.53 -2.81 -19.15
CA LEU A 338 -24.83 -4.14 -18.63
C LEU A 338 -25.95 -4.80 -19.43
N PRO A 339 -26.02 -6.14 -19.55
CA PRO A 339 -25.13 -7.12 -18.93
C PRO A 339 -23.73 -7.13 -19.56
N LEU A 340 -22.75 -7.61 -18.78
CA LEU A 340 -21.38 -7.78 -19.25
C LEU A 340 -21.31 -8.81 -20.37
N LYS A 341 -20.39 -8.62 -21.33
CA LYS A 341 -20.18 -9.57 -22.43
C LYS A 341 -19.61 -10.91 -21.96
N ASN A 342 -18.80 -10.88 -20.91
CA ASN A 342 -18.29 -12.10 -20.27
C ASN A 342 -19.36 -12.66 -19.32
N ALA A 343 -19.92 -13.82 -19.67
CA ALA A 343 -21.00 -14.44 -18.90
C ALA A 343 -20.59 -14.79 -17.46
N LYS A 344 -19.34 -15.24 -17.23
CA LYS A 344 -18.86 -15.55 -15.88
C LYS A 344 -18.70 -14.29 -15.03
N ALA A 345 -18.25 -13.19 -15.62
CA ALA A 345 -18.20 -11.92 -14.94
C ALA A 345 -19.61 -11.42 -14.61
N GLN A 346 -20.57 -11.60 -15.52
CA GLN A 346 -21.97 -11.25 -15.26
C GLN A 346 -22.57 -12.06 -14.10
N GLU A 347 -22.27 -13.36 -13.99
CA GLU A 347 -22.71 -14.17 -12.85
C GLU A 347 -22.23 -13.62 -11.50
N VAL A 348 -20.99 -13.10 -11.46
CA VAL A 348 -20.44 -12.43 -10.25
C VAL A 348 -21.22 -11.15 -9.95
N PHE A 349 -21.51 -10.34 -10.97
CA PHE A 349 -22.33 -9.14 -10.83
C PHE A 349 -23.74 -9.46 -10.33
N ASP A 350 -24.40 -10.44 -10.91
CA ASP A 350 -25.75 -10.86 -10.52
C ASP A 350 -25.78 -11.38 -9.08
N SER A 351 -24.77 -12.15 -8.67
CA SER A 351 -24.63 -12.59 -7.28
C SER A 351 -24.46 -11.41 -6.31
N PHE A 352 -23.64 -10.42 -6.68
CA PHE A 352 -23.44 -9.22 -5.86
C PHE A 352 -24.70 -8.37 -5.79
N ILE A 353 -25.41 -8.17 -6.91
CA ILE A 353 -26.70 -7.48 -6.95
C ILE A 353 -27.70 -8.17 -6.03
N SER A 354 -27.81 -9.51 -6.12
CA SER A 354 -28.69 -10.31 -5.26
C SER A 354 -28.36 -10.14 -3.78
N THR A 355 -27.07 -10.05 -3.43
CA THR A 355 -26.63 -9.77 -2.04
C THR A 355 -27.10 -8.38 -1.59
N LEU A 356 -26.95 -7.35 -2.42
CA LEU A 356 -27.41 -5.99 -2.08
C LEU A 356 -28.94 -5.92 -1.91
N GLU A 357 -29.67 -6.66 -2.73
CA GLU A 357 -31.15 -6.73 -2.64
C GLU A 357 -31.61 -7.47 -1.39
N ASN A 358 -31.02 -8.63 -1.11
CA ASN A 358 -31.44 -9.48 0.00
C ASN A 358 -30.98 -8.95 1.37
N ASP A 359 -29.73 -8.52 1.50
CA ASP A 359 -29.12 -8.16 2.78
C ASP A 359 -29.34 -6.70 3.12
N LEU A 360 -29.35 -5.80 2.14
CA LEU A 360 -29.53 -4.36 2.34
C LEU A 360 -30.93 -3.86 1.95
N GLY A 361 -31.76 -4.72 1.38
CA GLY A 361 -33.13 -4.42 0.94
C GLY A 361 -33.16 -3.34 -0.16
N MET A 362 -32.16 -3.33 -1.02
CA MET A 362 -32.13 -2.45 -2.19
C MET A 362 -33.11 -2.97 -3.26
N LYS A 363 -33.50 -2.09 -4.16
CA LYS A 363 -34.29 -2.44 -5.35
C LYS A 363 -33.54 -2.02 -6.60
N THR A 364 -33.31 -2.96 -7.51
CA THR A 364 -32.65 -2.67 -8.78
C THR A 364 -33.59 -1.88 -9.68
N GLU A 365 -33.11 -0.74 -10.17
CA GLU A 365 -33.77 0.15 -11.13
C GLU A 365 -32.92 0.19 -12.40
N LYS A 366 -33.48 -0.33 -13.51
CA LYS A 366 -32.82 -0.27 -14.82
C LYS A 366 -32.91 1.14 -15.38
N ILE A 367 -31.76 1.69 -15.78
CA ILE A 367 -31.65 3.01 -16.41
C ILE A 367 -30.85 2.91 -17.70
N ASN A 368 -31.05 3.84 -18.62
CA ASN A 368 -30.18 4.02 -19.77
C ASN A 368 -29.50 5.38 -19.63
N VAL A 369 -28.19 5.37 -19.27
CA VAL A 369 -27.44 6.58 -18.99
C VAL A 369 -27.27 7.44 -20.23
N THR A 370 -26.95 6.83 -21.37
CA THR A 370 -26.84 7.51 -22.66
C THR A 370 -28.13 8.25 -23.02
N ALA A 371 -29.28 7.58 -22.89
CA ALA A 371 -30.57 8.21 -23.17
C ALA A 371 -30.92 9.33 -22.17
N ILE A 372 -30.40 9.25 -20.93
CA ILE A 372 -30.56 10.35 -19.96
C ILE A 372 -29.69 11.53 -20.37
N LEU A 373 -28.42 11.31 -20.73
CA LEU A 373 -27.50 12.37 -21.18
C LEU A 373 -28.03 13.09 -22.42
N GLN A 374 -28.59 12.38 -23.38
CA GLN A 374 -29.20 12.95 -24.61
C GLN A 374 -30.34 13.92 -24.34
N LYS A 375 -30.91 13.93 -23.13
CA LYS A 375 -31.93 14.91 -22.73
C LYS A 375 -31.35 16.26 -22.33
N SER A 376 -30.03 16.39 -22.29
CA SER A 376 -29.38 17.66 -22.00
C SER A 376 -29.38 18.55 -23.24
N ASP A 377 -29.75 19.79 -23.05
CA ASP A 377 -29.64 20.82 -24.09
C ASP A 377 -28.20 21.27 -24.34
N ASN A 378 -27.26 20.87 -23.46
CA ASN A 378 -25.85 21.20 -23.60
C ASN A 378 -25.14 20.16 -24.48
N PRO A 379 -24.64 20.54 -25.66
CA PRO A 379 -24.01 19.62 -26.61
C PRO A 379 -22.69 19.02 -26.08
N TYR A 380 -22.05 19.65 -25.11
CA TYR A 380 -20.80 19.16 -24.53
C TYR A 380 -20.99 18.07 -23.47
N ILE A 381 -22.21 17.81 -23.02
CA ILE A 381 -22.50 16.80 -22.00
C ILE A 381 -23.59 15.82 -22.44
N ASN A 382 -24.10 15.95 -23.65
CA ASN A 382 -25.18 15.08 -24.13
C ASN A 382 -24.68 13.72 -24.67
N THR A 383 -23.37 13.50 -24.72
CA THR A 383 -22.76 12.21 -25.10
C THR A 383 -21.54 11.92 -24.22
N VAL A 384 -21.19 10.65 -24.10
CA VAL A 384 -19.98 10.20 -23.40
C VAL A 384 -18.73 10.72 -24.11
N ALA A 385 -18.68 10.65 -25.44
CA ALA A 385 -17.54 11.14 -26.23
C ALA A 385 -17.21 12.63 -26.00
N MET A 386 -18.23 13.48 -25.86
CA MET A 386 -18.00 14.90 -25.55
C MET A 386 -17.45 15.10 -24.14
N THR A 387 -17.90 14.28 -23.19
CA THR A 387 -17.37 14.29 -21.82
C THR A 387 -15.90 13.87 -21.77
N GLU A 388 -15.51 12.88 -22.58
CA GLU A 388 -14.12 12.45 -22.75
C GLU A 388 -13.25 13.54 -23.38
N SER A 389 -13.77 14.28 -24.35
CA SER A 389 -13.07 15.44 -24.93
C SER A 389 -12.77 16.52 -23.89
N LEU A 390 -13.72 16.83 -23.00
CA LEU A 390 -13.48 17.77 -21.90
C LEU A 390 -12.39 17.27 -20.96
N PHE A 391 -12.40 15.96 -20.65
CA PHE A 391 -11.39 15.32 -19.83
C PHE A 391 -9.99 15.45 -20.44
N SER A 392 -9.80 15.02 -21.69
CA SER A 392 -8.52 15.08 -22.40
C SER A 392 -7.97 16.51 -22.52
N THR A 393 -8.83 17.49 -22.78
CA THR A 393 -8.45 18.91 -22.83
C THR A 393 -7.84 19.38 -21.51
N SER A 394 -8.42 18.97 -20.38
CA SER A 394 -7.90 19.35 -19.06
C SER A 394 -6.56 18.69 -18.74
N LEU A 395 -6.37 17.43 -19.11
CA LEU A 395 -5.10 16.73 -18.91
C LEU A 395 -3.95 17.44 -19.66
N ILE A 396 -4.16 17.71 -20.95
CA ILE A 396 -3.15 18.36 -21.78
C ILE A 396 -2.81 19.75 -21.22
N TRP A 397 -3.80 20.54 -20.84
CA TRP A 397 -3.58 21.89 -20.35
C TRP A 397 -2.83 21.93 -19.02
N ASP A 398 -3.34 21.25 -18.02
CA ASP A 398 -2.79 21.30 -16.67
C ASP A 398 -1.38 20.70 -16.60
N SER A 399 -1.20 19.47 -17.13
CA SER A 399 0.10 18.81 -17.08
C SER A 399 1.19 19.51 -17.90
N TRP A 400 0.81 20.13 -19.05
CA TRP A 400 1.77 20.92 -19.81
C TRP A 400 2.15 22.21 -19.09
N ARG A 401 1.17 22.98 -18.63
CA ARG A 401 1.38 24.27 -17.97
C ARG A 401 2.27 24.14 -16.73
N ASP A 402 2.01 23.15 -15.90
CA ASP A 402 2.61 23.03 -14.57
C ASP A 402 3.83 22.12 -14.53
N LEU A 403 4.06 21.33 -15.57
CA LEU A 403 5.18 20.39 -15.61
C LEU A 403 5.88 20.32 -16.96
N GLY A 404 5.16 19.96 -18.03
CA GLY A 404 5.76 19.62 -19.32
C GLY A 404 6.57 20.75 -19.92
N LYS A 405 6.06 21.98 -19.86
CA LYS A 405 6.71 23.18 -20.41
C LYS A 405 8.11 23.38 -19.84
N ASP A 406 8.27 23.30 -18.53
CA ASP A 406 9.56 23.53 -17.88
C ASP A 406 10.53 22.38 -18.10
N LEU A 407 10.04 21.13 -18.10
CA LEU A 407 10.86 19.96 -18.41
C LEU A 407 11.41 20.01 -19.83
N VAL A 408 10.57 20.30 -20.81
CA VAL A 408 10.99 20.42 -22.22
C VAL A 408 11.95 21.59 -22.40
N ALA A 409 11.72 22.73 -21.76
CA ALA A 409 12.62 23.88 -21.82
C ALA A 409 14.00 23.55 -21.24
N ARG A 410 14.08 22.88 -20.10
CA ARG A 410 15.34 22.44 -19.47
C ARG A 410 16.07 21.41 -20.32
N TRP A 411 15.34 20.45 -20.88
CA TRP A 411 15.91 19.46 -21.80
C TRP A 411 16.57 20.13 -23.00
N ASN A 412 15.84 21.03 -23.69
CA ASN A 412 16.36 21.73 -24.86
C ASN A 412 17.57 22.63 -24.54
N ALA A 413 17.61 23.21 -23.33
CA ALA A 413 18.76 23.99 -22.88
C ALA A 413 20.00 23.10 -22.63
N THR A 414 19.79 21.90 -22.13
CA THR A 414 20.87 20.94 -21.79
C THR A 414 21.32 20.16 -23.04
N TYR A 415 20.40 19.81 -23.90
CA TYR A 415 20.60 18.94 -25.06
C TYR A 415 20.00 19.55 -26.35
N PRO A 416 20.56 20.63 -26.87
CA PRO A 416 19.94 21.44 -27.94
C PRO A 416 19.71 20.70 -29.25
N ASN A 417 20.40 19.58 -29.48
CA ASN A 417 20.29 18.80 -30.72
C ASN A 417 19.62 17.41 -30.50
N ALA A 418 19.11 17.12 -29.31
CA ALA A 418 18.57 15.80 -28.99
C ALA A 418 17.08 15.65 -29.36
N GLY A 419 16.43 16.70 -29.84
CA GLY A 419 15.00 16.70 -30.11
C GLY A 419 14.15 16.75 -28.84
N PHE A 420 12.93 16.26 -28.94
CA PHE A 420 12.00 16.24 -27.80
C PHE A 420 12.44 15.21 -26.73
N PRO A 421 12.25 15.50 -25.43
CA PRO A 421 12.62 14.56 -24.36
C PRO A 421 12.06 13.16 -24.58
N PRO A 422 12.79 12.10 -24.16
CA PRO A 422 12.38 10.71 -24.34
C PRO A 422 11.30 10.29 -23.35
N PHE A 423 10.18 11.00 -23.33
CA PHE A 423 9.02 10.61 -22.54
C PHE A 423 8.38 9.33 -23.06
N ASP A 424 7.63 8.66 -22.19
CA ASP A 424 6.73 7.59 -22.61
C ASP A 424 5.75 8.11 -23.68
N PRO A 425 5.30 7.28 -24.63
CA PRO A 425 4.52 7.73 -25.77
C PRO A 425 3.29 8.57 -25.44
N GLU A 426 2.53 8.20 -24.40
CA GLU A 426 1.31 8.92 -24.03
C GLU A 426 1.63 10.29 -23.43
N THR A 427 2.63 10.37 -22.54
CA THR A 427 3.12 11.64 -21.99
C THR A 427 3.65 12.55 -23.11
N ARG A 428 4.45 11.96 -24.00
CA ARG A 428 5.02 12.68 -25.16
C ARG A 428 3.92 13.23 -26.06
N ASN A 429 2.92 12.40 -26.36
CA ASN A 429 1.79 12.79 -27.20
C ASN A 429 0.99 13.93 -26.58
N GLY A 430 0.68 13.84 -25.28
CA GLY A 430 0.02 14.92 -24.55
C GLY A 430 0.79 16.23 -24.61
N TYR A 431 2.13 16.18 -24.45
CA TYR A 431 2.95 17.39 -24.46
C TYR A 431 3.20 17.97 -25.86
N ILE A 432 3.30 17.15 -26.89
CA ILE A 432 3.39 17.64 -28.29
C ILE A 432 2.10 18.35 -28.68
N ASN A 433 0.96 17.85 -28.22
CA ASN A 433 -0.35 18.40 -28.55
C ASN A 433 -0.76 19.60 -27.67
N HIS A 434 0.12 20.11 -26.81
CA HIS A 434 -0.21 21.26 -25.94
C HIS A 434 -0.70 22.50 -26.69
N GLY A 435 -0.23 22.72 -27.91
CA GLY A 435 -0.66 23.86 -28.75
C GLY A 435 -2.10 23.78 -29.26
N THR A 436 -2.75 22.62 -29.12
CA THR A 436 -4.17 22.44 -29.49
C THR A 436 -5.14 22.97 -28.43
N VAL A 437 -4.62 23.24 -27.20
CA VAL A 437 -5.42 23.72 -26.08
C VAL A 437 -4.94 25.08 -25.63
N ASN A 438 -5.88 25.99 -25.37
CA ASN A 438 -5.61 27.33 -24.86
C ASN A 438 -6.48 27.61 -23.62
N GLN A 439 -6.24 28.76 -22.97
CA GLN A 439 -6.98 29.15 -21.76
C GLN A 439 -8.51 29.17 -21.99
N SER A 440 -8.98 29.66 -23.13
CA SER A 440 -10.40 29.70 -23.42
C SER A 440 -11.02 28.30 -23.49
N ALA A 441 -10.33 27.36 -24.14
CA ALA A 441 -10.78 25.97 -24.18
C ALA A 441 -10.83 25.35 -22.78
N TYR A 442 -9.84 25.63 -21.91
CA TYR A 442 -9.83 25.18 -20.54
C TYR A 442 -10.95 25.78 -19.68
N ASP A 443 -11.26 27.09 -19.87
CA ASP A 443 -12.37 27.75 -19.18
C ASP A 443 -13.72 27.12 -19.56
N GLU A 444 -13.89 26.74 -20.84
CA GLU A 444 -15.07 25.99 -21.28
C GLU A 444 -15.15 24.59 -20.60
N VAL A 445 -14.02 23.90 -20.41
CA VAL A 445 -13.99 22.63 -19.65
C VAL A 445 -14.52 22.83 -18.23
N ILE A 446 -14.04 23.87 -17.53
CA ILE A 446 -14.49 24.19 -16.16
C ILE A 446 -16.00 24.39 -16.11
N LYS A 447 -16.52 25.14 -17.05
CA LYS A 447 -17.95 25.44 -17.16
C LYS A 447 -18.76 24.16 -17.40
N HIS A 448 -18.41 23.41 -18.44
CA HIS A 448 -19.15 22.21 -18.82
C HIS A 448 -19.05 21.10 -17.81
N LYS A 449 -17.93 20.95 -17.10
CA LYS A 449 -17.80 20.03 -15.96
C LYS A 449 -18.82 20.35 -14.86
N LYS A 450 -19.00 21.65 -14.51
CA LYS A 450 -19.99 22.08 -13.51
C LYS A 450 -21.42 21.77 -13.95
N GLU A 451 -21.71 22.03 -15.22
CA GLU A 451 -23.02 21.77 -15.83
C GLU A 451 -23.30 20.27 -15.86
N PHE A 452 -22.32 19.42 -16.25
CA PHE A 452 -22.43 17.98 -16.24
C PHE A 452 -22.70 17.46 -14.83
N ALA A 453 -21.92 17.87 -13.84
CA ALA A 453 -22.11 17.46 -12.45
C ALA A 453 -23.50 17.86 -11.92
N THR A 454 -23.98 19.04 -12.28
CA THR A 454 -25.32 19.51 -11.90
C THR A 454 -26.41 18.67 -12.57
N PHE A 455 -26.27 18.41 -13.87
CA PHE A 455 -27.21 17.59 -14.62
C PHE A 455 -27.29 16.17 -14.06
N ALA A 456 -26.14 15.53 -13.82
CA ALA A 456 -26.06 14.16 -13.34
C ALA A 456 -26.59 14.01 -11.90
N LYS A 457 -26.30 14.97 -11.00
CA LYS A 457 -26.87 15.00 -9.64
C LYS A 457 -28.38 15.17 -9.64
N LYS A 458 -28.95 15.82 -10.66
CA LYS A 458 -30.39 15.98 -10.80
C LYS A 458 -31.08 14.77 -11.42
N ASN A 459 -30.43 14.14 -12.41
CA ASN A 459 -31.08 13.16 -13.28
C ASN A 459 -30.64 11.72 -13.05
N ILE A 460 -29.43 11.48 -12.51
CA ILE A 460 -28.84 10.14 -12.32
C ILE A 460 -28.62 9.85 -10.84
N LEU A 461 -27.69 10.54 -10.18
CA LEU A 461 -27.29 10.30 -8.78
C LEU A 461 -27.83 11.41 -7.87
N ARG A 462 -29.10 11.29 -7.50
CA ARG A 462 -29.77 12.30 -6.67
C ARG A 462 -29.27 12.25 -5.23
N LEU A 463 -29.06 13.44 -4.66
CA LEU A 463 -28.64 13.56 -3.26
C LEU A 463 -29.78 13.25 -2.30
N SER A 464 -29.46 12.63 -1.19
CA SER A 464 -30.37 12.31 -0.08
C SER A 464 -29.81 12.78 1.25
N LYS A 465 -30.60 13.50 2.04
CA LYS A 465 -30.21 13.91 3.40
C LYS A 465 -30.09 12.74 4.37
N LYS A 466 -30.74 11.59 4.08
CA LYS A 466 -30.77 10.42 4.95
C LYS A 466 -29.66 9.43 4.65
N THR A 467 -29.29 9.30 3.38
CA THR A 467 -28.41 8.24 2.89
C THR A 467 -27.28 8.79 1.98
N CYS A 468 -27.01 10.10 2.02
CA CYS A 468 -26.12 10.86 1.16
C CYS A 468 -26.53 10.84 -0.33
N SER A 469 -26.86 9.69 -0.88
CA SER A 469 -27.42 9.50 -2.21
C SER A 469 -28.72 8.69 -2.13
N GLU A 470 -29.66 8.92 -3.04
CA GLU A 470 -30.87 8.08 -3.16
C GLU A 470 -30.57 6.67 -3.68
N SER A 471 -29.43 6.53 -4.38
CA SER A 471 -29.05 5.32 -5.08
C SER A 471 -27.54 5.08 -5.05
N ILE A 472 -27.16 3.83 -5.29
CA ILE A 472 -25.83 3.41 -5.70
C ILE A 472 -25.94 2.94 -7.15
N MET A 473 -24.99 3.25 -8.00
CA MET A 473 -24.91 2.73 -9.35
C MET A 473 -23.81 1.67 -9.41
N ILE A 474 -24.13 0.51 -9.98
CA ILE A 474 -23.15 -0.54 -10.21
C ILE A 474 -22.62 -0.41 -11.63
N LEU A 475 -21.29 -0.43 -11.75
CA LEU A 475 -20.56 -0.38 -13.01
C LEU A 475 -19.40 -1.35 -12.98
N GLU A 476 -18.98 -1.79 -14.13
CA GLU A 476 -17.76 -2.56 -14.30
C GLU A 476 -16.55 -1.60 -14.41
N SER A 477 -15.38 -2.04 -13.98
CA SER A 477 -14.14 -1.27 -14.05
C SER A 477 -13.07 -1.97 -14.88
N SER A 478 -13.35 -2.16 -16.18
CA SER A 478 -12.38 -2.66 -17.19
C SER A 478 -11.82 -4.08 -16.94
N ALA A 479 -12.39 -4.85 -16.00
CA ALA A 479 -11.85 -6.15 -15.59
C ALA A 479 -12.67 -7.34 -16.11
N SER A 480 -13.78 -7.11 -16.80
CA SER A 480 -14.72 -8.18 -17.18
C SER A 480 -14.63 -8.60 -18.64
N GLY A 481 -13.77 -7.95 -19.42
CA GLY A 481 -13.55 -8.25 -20.82
C GLY A 481 -12.64 -9.46 -21.04
N LEU A 482 -11.92 -9.46 -22.14
CA LEU A 482 -10.80 -10.38 -22.35
C LEU A 482 -9.65 -9.97 -21.43
N PRO A 483 -8.83 -10.94 -20.96
CA PRO A 483 -7.67 -10.62 -20.14
C PRO A 483 -6.75 -9.62 -20.87
N SER A 484 -6.34 -8.57 -20.17
CA SER A 484 -5.30 -7.65 -20.62
C SER A 484 -3.94 -8.12 -20.16
N TYR A 485 -3.01 -8.28 -21.10
CA TYR A 485 -1.66 -8.74 -20.84
C TYR A 485 -0.67 -7.58 -20.91
N ARG A 486 0.43 -7.72 -20.17
CA ARG A 486 1.53 -6.77 -20.18
C ARG A 486 2.38 -6.83 -21.47
N GLU A 487 2.18 -7.83 -22.31
CA GLU A 487 2.85 -8.00 -23.59
C GLU A 487 1.86 -7.76 -24.72
N GLU A 488 2.20 -6.86 -25.64
CA GLU A 488 1.31 -6.44 -26.74
C GLU A 488 0.79 -7.61 -27.58
N PHE A 489 1.69 -8.54 -27.90
CA PHE A 489 1.37 -9.67 -28.80
C PHE A 489 0.39 -10.70 -28.20
N LEU A 490 0.15 -10.66 -26.88
CA LEU A 490 -0.82 -11.52 -26.21
C LEU A 490 -2.22 -10.89 -26.14
N ASN A 491 -2.33 -9.60 -26.44
CA ASN A 491 -3.60 -8.89 -26.39
C ASN A 491 -4.40 -9.11 -27.68
N HIS A 492 -5.69 -9.26 -27.52
CA HIS A 492 -6.69 -9.23 -28.57
C HIS A 492 -7.29 -7.83 -28.69
N GLU A 493 -8.14 -7.61 -29.70
CA GLU A 493 -8.89 -6.36 -29.78
C GLU A 493 -9.67 -6.11 -28.46
N GLU A 494 -9.35 -5.00 -27.82
CA GLU A 494 -9.99 -4.62 -26.58
C GLU A 494 -11.46 -4.30 -26.77
N VAL A 495 -12.28 -4.90 -25.92
CA VAL A 495 -13.63 -4.42 -25.69
C VAL A 495 -13.58 -3.54 -24.44
N VAL A 496 -13.15 -2.31 -24.63
CA VAL A 496 -13.14 -1.32 -23.55
C VAL A 496 -14.56 -0.91 -23.24
N GLU A 497 -14.99 -1.16 -22.01
CA GLU A 497 -16.23 -0.62 -21.47
C GLU A 497 -15.94 0.73 -20.81
N PRO A 498 -16.53 1.84 -21.26
CA PRO A 498 -16.12 3.20 -20.82
C PRO A 498 -16.70 3.59 -19.45
N SER A 499 -16.83 2.66 -18.53
CA SER A 499 -17.50 2.88 -17.23
C SER A 499 -16.82 3.92 -16.34
N THR A 500 -15.49 4.02 -16.38
CA THR A 500 -14.75 5.02 -15.59
C THR A 500 -14.94 6.44 -16.11
N SER A 501 -15.28 6.61 -17.39
CA SER A 501 -15.53 7.90 -18.02
C SER A 501 -16.77 8.62 -17.47
N LEU A 502 -17.72 7.89 -16.88
CA LEU A 502 -18.93 8.49 -16.31
C LEU A 502 -18.70 9.09 -14.92
N THR A 503 -17.98 8.38 -14.07
CA THR A 503 -17.86 8.74 -12.65
C THR A 503 -16.82 9.82 -12.42
N THR A 504 -15.76 9.84 -13.20
CA THR A 504 -14.69 10.82 -13.10
C THR A 504 -15.19 12.27 -13.31
N PRO A 505 -15.93 12.62 -14.37
CA PRO A 505 -16.45 13.98 -14.54
C PRO A 505 -17.46 14.40 -13.48
N LEU A 506 -18.15 13.43 -12.84
CA LEU A 506 -19.09 13.72 -11.76
C LEU A 506 -18.41 14.26 -10.50
N GLY A 507 -17.11 14.03 -10.32
CA GLY A 507 -16.41 14.31 -9.07
C GLY A 507 -16.99 13.53 -7.89
N SER A 508 -17.64 12.40 -8.16
CA SER A 508 -18.26 11.53 -7.17
C SER A 508 -17.25 10.53 -6.63
N ALA A 509 -17.47 10.07 -5.41
CA ALA A 509 -16.72 8.96 -4.86
C ALA A 509 -17.10 7.65 -5.55
N ASP A 510 -16.10 6.89 -5.93
CA ASP A 510 -16.25 5.57 -6.51
C ASP A 510 -15.63 4.52 -5.61
N TRP A 511 -16.34 3.41 -5.48
CA TRP A 511 -15.93 2.29 -4.65
C TRP A 511 -15.86 1.02 -5.50
N HIS A 512 -14.68 0.41 -5.60
CA HIS A 512 -14.50 -0.87 -6.25
C HIS A 512 -14.15 -1.94 -5.22
N SER A 513 -14.97 -2.99 -5.16
CA SER A 513 -14.69 -4.18 -4.39
C SER A 513 -14.61 -5.37 -5.33
N HIS A 514 -13.51 -6.09 -5.32
CA HIS A 514 -13.39 -7.36 -6.01
C HIS A 514 -13.57 -8.51 -5.01
N ARG A 515 -14.56 -9.38 -5.23
CA ARG A 515 -14.48 -10.73 -4.66
C ARG A 515 -13.60 -11.55 -5.59
N SER A 516 -12.38 -11.85 -5.14
CA SER A 516 -11.59 -12.88 -5.79
C SER A 516 -12.35 -14.20 -5.66
N SER A 517 -12.99 -14.66 -6.74
CA SER A 517 -13.26 -16.07 -6.85
C SER A 517 -11.91 -16.77 -6.90
N ARG A 518 -11.58 -17.56 -5.88
CA ARG A 518 -10.50 -18.53 -6.01
C ARG A 518 -10.91 -19.46 -7.15
N LEU A 519 -10.26 -19.34 -8.29
CA LEU A 519 -10.14 -20.36 -9.29
C LEU A 519 -8.82 -21.07 -9.09
#